data_94fc92828585bebb43efc17230d16b97
#
_entry.id   94fc92828585bebb43efc17230d16b97
#
_cell.length_a   1.000
_cell.length_b   1.000
_cell.length_c   1.000
_cell.angle_alpha   90.00
_cell.angle_beta   90.00
_cell.angle_gamma   90.00
#
_symmetry.space_group_name_H-M   'P 1'
#
loop_
_entity.id
_entity.type
_entity.pdbx_description
1 polymer ?
#
loop_
_entity_poly.entity_id
_entity_poly.type
_entity_poly.pdbx_seq_one_letter_code
_entity_poly.pdbx_strand_id
1 'polypeptide(L)'
;SFETICSSTYKRQDEVISLSKSVDAMVVVGGRGSANTTRLVKICESQGTPTFHVETDAELNFDKLKDFDTVGVTAGASTPNWMIKRVVEKVHSYKVGTYGKLLYHLKSIASFFIGSCTYIGFGAASLSFASASLLGVKPKLSFCIIAALFIFSMQVLNHFANKEAVALNEPARARFYERKQSLFVGLGIAGAVISFILGFILSKSIFFCIFLASLFGIFYRLEIIPKSLSSIMRYRSLEQIPGSKEIFYSIAWAVSTVLIPFLGTTKKFIPSLAIAIAFVFSLSFIRAVVLDIRDIQGDRILGKETIPIAIGKEKTKKLLFFITVSIAILLSVST
;
A
#
# COMPACT_ATOMS: atom_id res chain seq x y z
N SER A 1 4.29 -30.45 39.92
CA SER A 1 4.56 -29.59 38.75
C SER A 1 3.24 -29.38 38.01
N PHE A 2 2.73 -28.16 38.02
CA PHE A 2 1.52 -27.82 37.29
C PHE A 2 1.86 -27.74 35.81
N GLU A 3 1.31 -28.65 35.01
CA GLU A 3 1.37 -28.57 33.53
C GLU A 3 0.38 -27.50 33.05
N THR A 4 0.81 -26.28 33.01
CA THR A 4 0.06 -25.16 32.40
C THR A 4 0.46 -25.00 30.93
N ILE A 5 0.33 -26.05 30.12
CA ILE A 5 0.45 -25.95 28.68
C ILE A 5 -0.98 -25.78 28.11
N CYS A 6 -1.20 -24.69 27.38
CA CYS A 6 -2.48 -24.41 26.75
C CYS A 6 -2.85 -25.54 25.76
N SER A 7 -4.11 -25.98 25.73
CA SER A 7 -4.60 -27.07 24.83
C SER A 7 -4.24 -26.84 23.35
N SER A 8 -4.14 -25.59 22.91
CA SER A 8 -3.67 -25.23 21.56
C SER A 8 -2.20 -25.57 21.31
N THR A 9 -1.37 -25.61 22.36
CA THR A 9 0.05 -25.94 22.26
C THR A 9 0.24 -27.46 22.10
N TYR A 10 -0.54 -28.28 22.82
CA TYR A 10 -0.53 -29.72 22.64
C TYR A 10 -0.97 -30.13 21.24
N LYS A 11 -2.09 -29.62 20.78
CA LYS A 11 -2.60 -29.89 19.42
C LYS A 11 -1.57 -29.56 18.34
N ARG A 12 -0.86 -28.43 18.48
CA ARG A 12 0.20 -28.04 17.55
C ARG A 12 1.41 -28.96 17.59
N GLN A 13 1.78 -29.49 18.77
CA GLN A 13 2.86 -30.46 18.91
C GLN A 13 2.51 -31.78 18.23
N ASP A 14 1.29 -32.28 18.39
CA ASP A 14 0.79 -33.47 17.72
C ASP A 14 0.76 -33.32 16.20
N GLU A 15 0.33 -32.14 15.70
CA GLU A 15 0.38 -31.82 14.28
C GLU A 15 1.83 -31.84 13.74
N VAL A 16 2.79 -31.30 14.50
CA VAL A 16 4.21 -31.30 14.12
C VAL A 16 4.81 -32.69 14.13
N ILE A 17 4.46 -33.54 15.11
CA ILE A 17 4.86 -34.93 15.14
C ILE A 17 4.35 -35.70 13.92
N SER A 18 3.09 -35.50 13.59
CA SER A 18 2.47 -36.14 12.43
C SER A 18 3.11 -35.67 11.12
N LEU A 19 3.35 -34.37 10.99
CA LEU A 19 3.99 -33.79 9.82
C LEU A 19 5.43 -34.25 9.66
N SER A 20 6.21 -34.26 10.76
CA SER A 20 7.63 -34.68 10.72
C SER A 20 7.80 -36.13 10.26
N LYS A 21 6.84 -37.00 10.58
CA LYS A 21 6.85 -38.41 10.13
C LYS A 21 6.47 -38.56 8.64
N SER A 22 5.83 -37.57 8.04
CA SER A 22 5.32 -37.64 6.66
C SER A 22 6.22 -36.95 5.64
N VAL A 23 7.32 -36.32 6.06
CA VAL A 23 8.22 -35.53 5.20
C VAL A 23 9.68 -35.95 5.42
N ASP A 24 10.53 -35.68 4.42
CA ASP A 24 11.96 -36.05 4.46
C ASP A 24 12.79 -35.04 5.27
N ALA A 25 12.33 -33.78 5.38
CA ALA A 25 12.98 -32.76 6.18
C ALA A 25 11.96 -31.74 6.73
N MET A 26 12.31 -31.14 7.87
CA MET A 26 11.50 -30.08 8.50
C MET A 26 12.24 -28.75 8.54
N VAL A 27 11.52 -27.66 8.25
CA VAL A 27 11.96 -26.29 8.49
C VAL A 27 11.10 -25.70 9.60
N VAL A 28 11.73 -25.33 10.70
CA VAL A 28 11.08 -24.69 11.86
C VAL A 28 11.41 -23.21 11.84
N VAL A 29 10.38 -22.37 11.72
CA VAL A 29 10.51 -20.90 11.60
C VAL A 29 10.24 -20.23 12.94
N GLY A 30 11.16 -19.41 13.40
CA GLY A 30 10.98 -18.58 14.60
C GLY A 30 12.27 -18.31 15.35
N GLY A 31 12.21 -17.40 16.32
CA GLY A 31 13.38 -16.95 17.07
C GLY A 31 14.05 -18.09 17.85
N ARG A 32 15.39 -18.15 17.81
CA ARG A 32 16.19 -19.15 18.54
C ARG A 32 16.05 -19.01 20.05
N GLY A 33 15.76 -17.81 20.55
CA GLY A 33 15.45 -17.54 21.96
C GLY A 33 14.04 -17.94 22.40
N SER A 34 13.17 -18.39 21.48
CA SER A 34 11.80 -18.79 21.80
C SER A 34 11.75 -20.23 22.28
N ALA A 35 11.40 -20.43 23.56
CA ALA A 35 11.26 -21.76 24.14
C ALA A 35 10.29 -22.66 23.36
N ASN A 36 9.20 -22.09 22.83
CA ASN A 36 8.23 -22.84 22.05
C ASN A 36 8.81 -23.27 20.69
N THR A 37 9.54 -22.40 19.99
CA THR A 37 10.20 -22.73 18.72
C THR A 37 11.25 -23.80 18.91
N THR A 38 12.11 -23.64 19.92
CA THR A 38 13.16 -24.62 20.27
C THR A 38 12.56 -25.98 20.63
N ARG A 39 11.40 -25.99 21.30
CA ARG A 39 10.69 -27.24 21.61
C ARG A 39 10.20 -27.94 20.35
N LEU A 40 9.66 -27.19 19.34
CA LEU A 40 9.25 -27.77 18.07
C LEU A 40 10.43 -28.38 17.30
N VAL A 41 11.60 -27.74 17.32
CA VAL A 41 12.83 -28.26 16.71
C VAL A 41 13.18 -29.59 17.35
N LYS A 42 13.24 -29.68 18.70
CA LYS A 42 13.56 -30.91 19.43
C LYS A 42 12.54 -32.03 19.14
N ILE A 43 11.26 -31.69 19.00
CA ILE A 43 10.21 -32.65 18.62
C ILE A 43 10.53 -33.25 17.25
N CYS A 44 10.82 -32.44 16.24
CA CYS A 44 11.15 -32.91 14.89
C CYS A 44 12.42 -33.79 14.91
N GLU A 45 13.47 -33.35 15.59
CA GLU A 45 14.72 -34.10 15.75
C GLU A 45 14.52 -35.45 16.47
N SER A 46 13.65 -35.49 17.50
CA SER A 46 13.32 -36.72 18.22
C SER A 46 12.57 -37.75 17.37
N GLN A 47 11.93 -37.32 16.29
CA GLN A 47 11.30 -38.20 15.30
C GLN A 47 12.32 -38.71 14.25
N GLY A 48 13.59 -38.30 14.33
CA GLY A 48 14.63 -38.67 13.37
C GLY A 48 14.58 -37.89 12.07
N THR A 49 13.75 -36.84 11.98
CA THR A 49 13.59 -36.03 10.75
C THR A 49 14.65 -34.93 10.73
N PRO A 50 15.47 -34.81 9.67
CA PRO A 50 16.38 -33.68 9.46
C PRO A 50 15.68 -32.36 9.64
N THR A 51 16.15 -31.51 10.57
CA THR A 51 15.43 -30.29 10.98
C THR A 51 16.31 -29.07 10.83
N PHE A 52 15.79 -28.06 10.17
CA PHE A 52 16.44 -26.77 9.92
C PHE A 52 15.70 -25.67 10.67
N HIS A 53 16.36 -25.08 11.66
CA HIS A 53 15.83 -23.96 12.41
C HIS A 53 16.26 -22.64 11.76
N VAL A 54 15.31 -21.81 11.34
CA VAL A 54 15.55 -20.51 10.69
C VAL A 54 14.73 -19.41 11.36
N GLU A 55 15.33 -18.25 11.56
CA GLU A 55 14.61 -17.07 12.05
C GLU A 55 13.97 -16.30 10.87
N THR A 56 14.63 -16.32 9.72
CA THR A 56 14.15 -15.64 8.51
C THR A 56 14.35 -16.52 7.27
N ASP A 57 13.68 -16.14 6.18
CA ASP A 57 13.87 -16.77 4.87
C ASP A 57 15.30 -16.61 4.32
N ALA A 58 16.06 -15.61 4.78
CA ALA A 58 17.45 -15.42 4.38
C ALA A 58 18.40 -16.54 4.89
N GLU A 59 18.07 -17.17 6.01
CA GLU A 59 18.88 -18.23 6.62
C GLU A 59 18.67 -19.59 5.96
N LEU A 60 17.70 -19.73 5.05
CA LEU A 60 17.48 -20.98 4.32
C LEU A 60 18.69 -21.33 3.45
N ASN A 61 19.35 -22.43 3.79
CA ASN A 61 20.42 -22.99 2.97
C ASN A 61 19.84 -24.09 2.07
N PHE A 62 19.69 -23.78 0.80
CA PHE A 62 19.10 -24.70 -0.17
C PHE A 62 19.99 -25.88 -0.53
N ASP A 63 21.33 -25.76 -0.42
CA ASP A 63 22.23 -26.87 -0.66
C ASP A 63 22.01 -28.00 0.35
N LYS A 64 21.53 -27.68 1.54
CA LYS A 64 21.14 -28.65 2.56
C LYS A 64 19.72 -29.21 2.35
N LEU A 65 18.89 -28.58 1.55
CA LEU A 65 17.49 -28.99 1.30
C LEU A 65 17.31 -29.72 -0.04
N LYS A 66 18.34 -29.71 -0.90
CA LYS A 66 18.25 -30.26 -2.28
C LYS A 66 18.00 -31.75 -2.33
N ASP A 67 18.52 -32.48 -1.34
CA ASP A 67 18.50 -33.94 -1.33
C ASP A 67 17.19 -34.52 -0.73
N PHE A 68 16.26 -33.67 -0.29
CA PHE A 68 14.97 -34.10 0.28
C PHE A 68 13.84 -33.86 -0.72
N ASP A 69 12.96 -34.81 -0.95
CA ASP A 69 11.84 -34.72 -1.88
C ASP A 69 10.69 -33.91 -1.29
N THR A 70 10.39 -34.13 -0.02
CA THR A 70 9.31 -33.43 0.70
C THR A 70 9.87 -32.65 1.88
N VAL A 71 9.46 -31.38 2.01
CA VAL A 71 9.90 -30.49 3.08
C VAL A 71 8.68 -29.92 3.81
N GLY A 72 8.55 -30.28 5.09
CA GLY A 72 7.54 -29.73 5.98
C GLY A 72 7.97 -28.37 6.54
N VAL A 73 7.04 -27.44 6.68
CA VAL A 73 7.30 -26.14 7.31
C VAL A 73 6.38 -25.95 8.51
N THR A 74 6.96 -25.67 9.66
CA THR A 74 6.22 -25.32 10.88
C THR A 74 6.82 -24.07 11.52
N ALA A 75 6.12 -23.48 12.49
CA ALA A 75 6.58 -22.25 13.12
C ALA A 75 6.18 -22.14 14.59
N GLY A 76 6.96 -21.39 15.35
CA GLY A 76 6.62 -21.02 16.72
C GLY A 76 5.34 -20.17 16.79
N ALA A 77 4.62 -20.23 17.93
CA ALA A 77 3.34 -19.54 18.12
C ALA A 77 3.45 -18.02 17.95
N SER A 78 4.58 -17.42 18.27
CA SER A 78 4.85 -15.99 18.14
C SER A 78 5.40 -15.57 16.76
N THR A 79 5.60 -16.55 15.85
CA THR A 79 6.14 -16.27 14.52
C THR A 79 5.07 -15.61 13.64
N PRO A 80 5.35 -14.43 13.08
CA PRO A 80 4.39 -13.75 12.23
C PRO A 80 4.05 -14.54 10.95
N ASN A 81 2.78 -14.60 10.56
CA ASN A 81 2.32 -15.32 9.38
C ASN A 81 3.02 -14.91 8.07
N TRP A 82 3.41 -13.64 7.94
CA TRP A 82 4.13 -13.18 6.75
C TRP A 82 5.52 -13.79 6.62
N MET A 83 6.19 -14.09 7.76
CA MET A 83 7.51 -14.73 7.78
C MET A 83 7.38 -16.19 7.37
N ILE A 84 6.37 -16.89 7.91
CA ILE A 84 6.06 -18.27 7.54
C ILE A 84 5.79 -18.38 6.04
N LYS A 85 4.94 -17.50 5.51
CA LYS A 85 4.64 -17.45 4.06
C LYS A 85 5.89 -17.25 3.22
N ARG A 86 6.79 -16.35 3.59
CA ARG A 86 8.05 -16.13 2.86
C ARG A 86 8.95 -17.35 2.83
N VAL A 87 9.07 -18.04 3.97
CA VAL A 87 9.84 -19.30 4.04
C VAL A 87 9.21 -20.36 3.15
N VAL A 88 7.90 -20.56 3.24
CA VAL A 88 7.16 -21.53 2.42
C VAL A 88 7.31 -21.20 0.91
N GLU A 89 7.12 -19.93 0.52
CA GLU A 89 7.27 -19.49 -0.88
C GLU A 89 8.70 -19.75 -1.39
N LYS A 90 9.70 -19.50 -0.55
CA LYS A 90 11.10 -19.69 -0.90
C LYS A 90 11.46 -21.18 -1.04
N VAL A 91 11.00 -22.02 -0.13
CA VAL A 91 11.15 -23.49 -0.24
C VAL A 91 10.45 -24.00 -1.51
N HIS A 92 9.21 -23.58 -1.73
CA HIS A 92 8.45 -23.97 -2.94
C HIS A 92 9.15 -23.53 -4.23
N SER A 93 9.64 -22.27 -4.30
CA SER A 93 10.32 -21.75 -5.48
C SER A 93 11.59 -22.54 -5.82
N TYR A 94 12.29 -23.04 -4.81
CA TYR A 94 13.48 -23.86 -5.00
C TYR A 94 13.12 -25.24 -5.57
N LYS A 95 12.10 -25.89 -5.03
CA LYS A 95 11.64 -27.22 -5.47
C LYS A 95 11.08 -27.23 -6.90
N VAL A 96 10.46 -26.14 -7.34
CA VAL A 96 9.94 -26.01 -8.71
C VAL A 96 11.04 -25.64 -9.74
N GLY A 97 12.31 -25.57 -9.32
CA GLY A 97 13.46 -25.34 -10.19
C GLY A 97 13.54 -23.89 -10.71
N THR A 98 14.06 -23.71 -11.95
CA THR A 98 14.31 -22.36 -12.51
C THR A 98 13.05 -21.53 -12.63
N TYR A 99 11.93 -22.13 -12.98
CA TYR A 99 10.63 -21.44 -13.08
C TYR A 99 10.13 -20.92 -11.72
N GLY A 100 10.27 -21.74 -10.67
CA GLY A 100 9.90 -21.32 -9.31
C GLY A 100 10.79 -20.18 -8.79
N LYS A 101 12.09 -20.21 -9.09
CA LYS A 101 13.01 -19.10 -8.75
C LYS A 101 12.60 -17.81 -9.45
N LEU A 102 12.30 -17.88 -10.75
CA LEU A 102 11.81 -16.73 -11.51
C LEU A 102 10.53 -16.16 -10.90
N LEU A 103 9.55 -17.01 -10.61
CA LEU A 103 8.28 -16.61 -10.01
C LEU A 103 8.47 -15.96 -8.63
N TYR A 104 9.38 -16.50 -7.80
CA TYR A 104 9.73 -15.90 -6.51
C TYR A 104 10.33 -14.49 -6.68
N HIS A 105 11.25 -14.30 -7.62
CA HIS A 105 11.84 -12.99 -7.90
C HIS A 105 10.80 -12.00 -8.44
N LEU A 106 9.92 -12.43 -9.34
CA LEU A 106 8.82 -11.59 -9.84
C LEU A 106 7.87 -11.18 -8.72
N LYS A 107 7.48 -12.10 -7.82
CA LYS A 107 6.68 -11.77 -6.65
C LYS A 107 7.40 -10.81 -5.70
N SER A 108 8.71 -10.97 -5.51
CA SER A 108 9.51 -10.08 -4.67
C SER A 108 9.57 -8.67 -5.24
N ILE A 109 9.77 -8.55 -6.57
CA ILE A 109 9.75 -7.26 -7.28
C ILE A 109 8.37 -6.63 -7.17
N ALA A 110 7.29 -7.36 -7.44
CA ALA A 110 5.92 -6.87 -7.31
C ALA A 110 5.61 -6.40 -5.87
N SER A 111 6.04 -7.17 -4.87
CA SER A 111 5.88 -6.80 -3.45
C SER A 111 6.64 -5.54 -3.09
N PHE A 112 7.84 -5.33 -3.67
CA PHE A 112 8.59 -4.09 -3.52
C PHE A 112 7.85 -2.91 -4.14
N PHE A 113 7.38 -3.04 -5.40
CA PHE A 113 6.63 -1.99 -6.09
C PHE A 113 5.35 -1.59 -5.34
N ILE A 114 4.61 -2.57 -4.82
CA ILE A 114 3.39 -2.33 -4.03
C ILE A 114 3.75 -1.73 -2.67
N GLY A 115 4.73 -2.28 -1.97
CA GLY A 115 5.17 -1.82 -0.66
C GLY A 115 5.71 -0.39 -0.69
N SER A 116 6.54 -0.05 -1.66
CA SER A 116 7.16 1.28 -1.82
C SER A 116 6.23 2.36 -2.36
N CYS A 117 4.98 2.06 -2.69
CA CYS A 117 4.05 2.98 -3.37
C CYS A 117 4.53 3.49 -4.75
N THR A 118 5.58 2.90 -5.32
CA THR A 118 6.12 3.33 -6.63
C THR A 118 5.09 3.18 -7.74
N TYR A 119 4.25 2.12 -7.68
CA TYR A 119 3.15 1.93 -8.63
C TYR A 119 2.16 3.10 -8.68
N ILE A 120 2.02 3.87 -7.58
CA ILE A 120 1.16 5.04 -7.51
C ILE A 120 1.74 6.17 -8.37
N GLY A 121 3.06 6.37 -8.33
CA GLY A 121 3.74 7.31 -9.22
C GLY A 121 3.56 6.95 -10.70
N PHE A 122 3.69 5.66 -11.05
CA PHE A 122 3.40 5.19 -12.42
C PHE A 122 1.95 5.44 -12.82
N GLY A 123 1.00 5.20 -11.91
CA GLY A 123 -0.42 5.53 -12.12
C GLY A 123 -0.64 7.01 -12.41
N ALA A 124 0.03 7.90 -11.67
CA ALA A 124 -0.05 9.33 -11.89
C ALA A 124 0.56 9.75 -13.24
N ALA A 125 1.69 9.16 -13.64
CA ALA A 125 2.28 9.37 -14.95
C ALA A 125 1.32 8.96 -16.08
N SER A 126 0.73 7.78 -15.98
CA SER A 126 -0.24 7.25 -16.96
C SER A 126 -1.50 8.12 -17.04
N LEU A 127 -2.01 8.58 -15.90
CA LEU A 127 -3.16 9.51 -15.89
C LEU A 127 -2.81 10.87 -16.46
N SER A 128 -1.61 11.39 -16.23
CA SER A 128 -1.14 12.63 -16.84
C SER A 128 -1.03 12.50 -18.37
N PHE A 129 -0.56 11.35 -18.86
CA PHE A 129 -0.52 11.04 -20.28
C PHE A 129 -1.93 10.97 -20.88
N ALA A 130 -2.84 10.21 -20.26
CA ALA A 130 -4.21 10.07 -20.70
C ALA A 130 -4.96 11.43 -20.68
N SER A 131 -4.74 12.22 -19.63
CA SER A 131 -5.32 13.56 -19.51
C SER A 131 -4.85 14.50 -20.63
N ALA A 132 -3.55 14.47 -20.96
CA ALA A 132 -3.05 15.26 -22.08
C ALA A 132 -3.72 14.86 -23.40
N SER A 133 -3.94 13.56 -23.62
CA SER A 133 -4.66 13.05 -24.80
C SER A 133 -6.12 13.50 -24.82
N LEU A 134 -6.85 13.43 -23.70
CA LEU A 134 -8.22 13.95 -23.58
C LEU A 134 -8.32 15.46 -23.81
N LEU A 135 -7.28 16.20 -23.42
CA LEU A 135 -7.20 17.64 -23.65
C LEU A 135 -6.85 17.99 -25.12
N GLY A 136 -6.60 17.00 -26.00
CA GLY A 136 -6.12 17.22 -27.34
C GLY A 136 -4.71 17.83 -27.40
N VAL A 137 -3.90 17.60 -26.36
CA VAL A 137 -2.56 18.13 -26.23
C VAL A 137 -1.56 16.98 -26.40
N LYS A 138 -0.46 17.22 -27.12
CA LYS A 138 0.62 16.23 -27.25
C LYS A 138 1.18 15.90 -25.85
N PRO A 139 1.12 14.64 -25.39
CA PRO A 139 1.68 14.25 -24.11
C PRO A 139 3.17 14.53 -24.05
N LYS A 140 3.63 15.20 -22.99
CA LYS A 140 5.04 15.47 -22.74
C LYS A 140 5.52 14.62 -21.54
N LEU A 141 6.65 13.96 -21.70
CA LEU A 141 7.26 13.15 -20.65
C LEU A 141 7.51 13.96 -19.35
N SER A 142 7.84 15.26 -19.49
CA SER A 142 8.05 16.13 -18.34
C SER A 142 6.79 16.28 -17.46
N PHE A 143 5.59 16.36 -18.05
CA PHE A 143 4.34 16.43 -17.29
C PHE A 143 4.09 15.11 -16.53
N CYS A 144 4.33 13.98 -17.18
CA CYS A 144 4.22 12.65 -16.57
C CYS A 144 5.18 12.48 -15.39
N ILE A 145 6.44 12.94 -15.55
CA ILE A 145 7.45 12.88 -14.48
C ILE A 145 7.06 13.76 -13.30
N ILE A 146 6.61 14.98 -13.53
CA ILE A 146 6.16 15.87 -12.45
C ILE A 146 4.99 15.24 -11.68
N ALA A 147 3.97 14.75 -12.38
CA ALA A 147 2.82 14.11 -11.77
C ALA A 147 3.23 12.86 -10.96
N ALA A 148 4.10 12.03 -11.52
CA ALA A 148 4.62 10.83 -10.85
C ALA A 148 5.37 11.15 -9.57
N LEU A 149 6.33 12.07 -9.64
CA LEU A 149 7.16 12.45 -8.50
C LEU A 149 6.34 13.15 -7.42
N PHE A 150 5.46 14.06 -7.80
CA PHE A 150 4.61 14.79 -6.86
C PHE A 150 3.67 13.85 -6.11
N ILE A 151 2.91 13.01 -6.82
CA ILE A 151 1.97 12.05 -6.19
C ILE A 151 2.71 11.00 -5.37
N PHE A 152 3.84 10.48 -5.86
CA PHE A 152 4.69 9.56 -5.07
C PHE A 152 5.15 10.22 -3.78
N SER A 153 5.66 11.44 -3.84
CA SER A 153 6.14 12.18 -2.67
C SER A 153 5.04 12.43 -1.66
N MET A 154 3.88 12.90 -2.12
CA MET A 154 2.72 13.11 -1.24
C MET A 154 2.27 11.81 -0.59
N GLN A 155 2.26 10.69 -1.33
CA GLN A 155 1.87 9.39 -0.78
C GLN A 155 2.85 8.89 0.28
N VAL A 156 4.15 9.01 0.04
CA VAL A 156 5.19 8.60 0.99
C VAL A 156 5.14 9.46 2.25
N LEU A 157 5.11 10.78 2.10
CA LEU A 157 5.06 11.70 3.24
C LEU A 157 3.76 11.52 4.04
N ASN A 158 2.63 11.30 3.37
CA ASN A 158 1.35 10.99 4.00
C ASN A 158 1.39 9.68 4.81
N HIS A 159 2.13 8.67 4.33
CA HIS A 159 2.33 7.43 5.06
C HIS A 159 2.99 7.69 6.43
N PHE A 160 4.06 8.49 6.46
CA PHE A 160 4.76 8.82 7.70
C PHE A 160 3.95 9.72 8.64
N ALA A 161 3.07 10.53 8.10
CA ALA A 161 2.18 11.36 8.89
C ALA A 161 0.99 10.57 9.52
N ASN A 162 0.66 9.37 9.00
CA ASN A 162 -0.46 8.52 9.45
C ASN A 162 0.03 7.14 9.93
N LYS A 163 1.16 7.06 10.61
CA LYS A 163 1.79 5.78 11.01
C LYS A 163 0.85 4.81 11.73
N GLU A 164 0.03 5.30 12.66
CA GLU A 164 -0.90 4.47 13.44
C GLU A 164 -1.97 3.81 12.54
N ALA A 165 -2.58 4.58 11.65
CA ALA A 165 -3.57 4.06 10.72
C ALA A 165 -2.97 3.01 9.77
N VAL A 166 -1.75 3.25 9.29
CA VAL A 166 -1.06 2.32 8.41
C VAL A 166 -0.64 1.06 9.16
N ALA A 167 -0.21 1.17 10.41
CA ALA A 167 0.14 0.02 11.25
C ALA A 167 -1.06 -0.92 11.48
N LEU A 168 -2.25 -0.36 11.65
CA LEU A 168 -3.49 -1.13 11.82
C LEU A 168 -4.01 -1.74 10.51
N ASN A 169 -4.11 -0.92 9.46
CA ASN A 169 -4.75 -1.33 8.21
C ASN A 169 -3.80 -2.11 7.28
N GLU A 170 -2.50 -1.78 7.29
CA GLU A 170 -1.48 -2.35 6.40
C GLU A 170 -0.17 -2.69 7.14
N PRO A 171 -0.18 -3.62 8.11
CA PRO A 171 0.97 -3.89 8.98
C PRO A 171 2.23 -4.35 8.23
N ALA A 172 2.08 -4.98 7.07
CA ALA A 172 3.22 -5.37 6.23
C ALA A 172 3.92 -4.14 5.61
N ARG A 173 3.14 -3.16 5.17
CA ARG A 173 3.64 -1.89 4.63
C ARG A 173 4.27 -1.05 5.73
N ALA A 174 3.67 -0.97 6.92
CA ALA A 174 4.24 -0.26 8.06
C ALA A 174 5.65 -0.76 8.36
N ARG A 175 5.85 -2.07 8.51
CA ARG A 175 7.18 -2.68 8.77
C ARG A 175 8.17 -2.46 7.62
N PHE A 176 7.71 -2.44 6.37
CA PHE A 176 8.56 -2.17 5.21
C PHE A 176 9.15 -0.76 5.26
N TYR A 177 8.32 0.24 5.60
CA TYR A 177 8.74 1.63 5.73
C TYR A 177 9.59 1.88 6.99
N GLU A 178 9.28 1.25 8.12
CA GLU A 178 10.07 1.36 9.36
C GLU A 178 11.52 0.94 9.16
N ARG A 179 11.74 -0.17 8.44
CA ARG A 179 13.10 -0.68 8.15
C ARG A 179 13.95 0.25 7.30
N LYS A 180 13.34 1.14 6.51
CA LYS A 180 14.00 2.02 5.54
C LYS A 180 13.46 3.45 5.62
N GLN A 181 13.10 3.90 6.82
CA GLN A 181 12.42 5.18 7.03
C GLN A 181 13.20 6.36 6.44
N SER A 182 14.48 6.50 6.75
CA SER A 182 15.31 7.61 6.27
C SER A 182 15.41 7.64 4.74
N LEU A 183 15.52 6.47 4.10
CA LEU A 183 15.56 6.36 2.65
C LEU A 183 14.25 6.86 2.03
N PHE A 184 13.11 6.38 2.50
CA PHE A 184 11.82 6.75 1.90
C PHE A 184 11.42 8.20 2.18
N VAL A 185 11.72 8.72 3.38
CA VAL A 185 11.53 10.15 3.68
C VAL A 185 12.42 10.98 2.76
N GLY A 186 13.70 10.61 2.60
CA GLY A 186 14.61 11.28 1.68
C GLY A 186 14.12 11.26 0.22
N LEU A 187 13.65 10.11 -0.27
CA LEU A 187 13.08 9.98 -1.62
C LEU A 187 11.79 10.81 -1.78
N GLY A 188 10.93 10.84 -0.76
CA GLY A 188 9.72 11.67 -0.75
C GLY A 188 10.05 13.16 -0.84
N ILE A 189 11.00 13.64 -0.03
CA ILE A 189 11.43 15.04 -0.06
C ILE A 189 12.11 15.37 -1.39
N ALA A 190 13.04 14.52 -1.86
CA ALA A 190 13.73 14.72 -3.12
C ALA A 190 12.75 14.77 -4.30
N GLY A 191 11.78 13.85 -4.36
CA GLY A 191 10.75 13.85 -5.39
C GLY A 191 9.89 15.10 -5.39
N ALA A 192 9.51 15.61 -4.20
CA ALA A 192 8.79 16.87 -4.07
C ALA A 192 9.64 18.05 -4.59
N VAL A 193 10.89 18.16 -4.15
CA VAL A 193 11.81 19.23 -4.58
C VAL A 193 12.01 19.20 -6.09
N ILE A 194 12.28 18.02 -6.67
CA ILE A 194 12.45 17.86 -8.11
C ILE A 194 11.17 18.27 -8.86
N SER A 195 9.98 17.90 -8.34
CA SER A 195 8.71 18.31 -8.94
C SER A 195 8.55 19.83 -8.97
N PHE A 196 8.94 20.53 -7.89
CA PHE A 196 8.91 21.99 -7.82
C PHE A 196 9.89 22.63 -8.82
N ILE A 197 11.13 22.12 -8.87
CA ILE A 197 12.17 22.62 -9.79
C ILE A 197 11.70 22.45 -11.25
N LEU A 198 11.25 21.25 -11.62
CA LEU A 198 10.74 20.98 -12.96
C LEU A 198 9.51 21.83 -13.29
N GLY A 199 8.60 21.99 -12.33
CA GLY A 199 7.43 22.87 -12.48
C GLY A 199 7.82 24.31 -12.77
N PHE A 200 8.78 24.85 -12.04
CA PHE A 200 9.31 26.22 -12.24
C PHE A 200 9.98 26.39 -13.59
N ILE A 201 10.82 25.43 -14.01
CA ILE A 201 11.52 25.46 -15.30
C ILE A 201 10.53 25.41 -16.47
N LEU A 202 9.44 24.63 -16.35
CA LEU A 202 8.46 24.50 -17.43
C LEU A 202 7.51 25.69 -17.52
N SER A 203 7.00 26.16 -16.38
CA SER A 203 6.08 27.31 -16.31
C SER A 203 5.85 27.75 -14.87
N LYS A 204 5.86 29.06 -14.64
CA LYS A 204 5.47 29.64 -13.35
C LYS A 204 4.08 29.18 -12.90
N SER A 205 3.13 29.05 -13.84
CA SER A 205 1.77 28.58 -13.55
C SER A 205 1.75 27.14 -13.03
N ILE A 206 2.59 26.24 -13.58
CA ILE A 206 2.73 24.87 -13.10
C ILE A 206 3.34 24.84 -11.68
N PHE A 207 4.38 25.65 -11.46
CA PHE A 207 4.97 25.80 -10.12
C PHE A 207 3.94 26.23 -9.08
N PHE A 208 3.19 27.29 -9.35
CA PHE A 208 2.15 27.78 -8.44
C PHE A 208 1.03 26.75 -8.23
N CYS A 209 0.67 26.00 -9.27
CA CYS A 209 -0.33 24.93 -9.16
C CYS A 209 0.12 23.85 -8.18
N ILE A 210 1.37 23.35 -8.28
CA ILE A 210 1.94 22.35 -7.39
C ILE A 210 2.10 22.92 -5.97
N PHE A 211 2.55 24.17 -5.86
CA PHE A 211 2.70 24.87 -4.59
C PHE A 211 1.39 24.97 -3.84
N LEU A 212 0.33 25.45 -4.50
CA LEU A 212 -1.00 25.54 -3.91
C LEU A 212 -1.55 24.18 -3.51
N ALA A 213 -1.36 23.15 -4.36
CA ALA A 213 -1.78 21.78 -4.03
C ALA A 213 -1.05 21.24 -2.78
N SER A 214 0.24 21.55 -2.63
CA SER A 214 1.02 21.16 -1.43
C SER A 214 0.57 21.91 -0.19
N LEU A 215 0.36 23.21 -0.32
CA LEU A 215 -0.12 24.06 0.77
C LEU A 215 -1.50 23.60 1.26
N PHE A 216 -2.39 23.28 0.32
CA PHE A 216 -3.72 22.78 0.62
C PHE A 216 -3.69 21.44 1.35
N GLY A 217 -2.77 20.53 0.97
CA GLY A 217 -2.55 19.25 1.66
C GLY A 217 -2.08 19.43 3.10
N ILE A 218 -1.32 20.50 3.40
CA ILE A 218 -0.90 20.85 4.76
C ILE A 218 -2.10 21.40 5.54
N PHE A 219 -2.80 22.38 4.98
CA PHE A 219 -3.96 23.04 5.64
C PHE A 219 -5.11 22.06 5.92
N TYR A 220 -5.28 21.04 5.08
CA TYR A 220 -6.30 20.01 5.27
C TYR A 220 -6.25 19.35 6.64
N ARG A 221 -5.03 19.19 7.21
CA ARG A 221 -4.80 18.53 8.51
C ARG A 221 -4.76 19.47 9.70
N LEU A 222 -4.55 20.76 9.46
CA LEU A 222 -4.45 21.71 10.54
C LEU A 222 -5.81 21.91 11.23
N GLU A 223 -5.79 21.91 12.54
CA GLU A 223 -6.94 22.35 13.34
C GLU A 223 -7.09 23.88 13.20
N ILE A 224 -7.84 24.30 12.17
CA ILE A 224 -8.00 25.73 11.84
C ILE A 224 -9.02 26.38 12.79
N ILE A 225 -9.92 25.60 13.39
CA ILE A 225 -10.99 26.10 14.25
C ILE A 225 -10.50 26.15 15.70
N PRO A 226 -10.45 27.35 16.31
CA PRO A 226 -10.06 27.54 17.70
C PRO A 226 -10.94 26.73 18.66
N LYS A 227 -10.35 26.27 19.78
CA LYS A 227 -11.06 25.50 20.79
C LYS A 227 -12.28 26.23 21.36
N SER A 228 -12.27 27.57 21.37
CA SER A 228 -13.41 28.41 21.82
C SER A 228 -14.65 28.31 20.94
N LEU A 229 -14.50 27.97 19.66
CA LEU A 229 -15.63 27.78 18.73
C LEU A 229 -16.05 26.30 18.60
N SER A 230 -15.34 25.37 19.21
CA SER A 230 -15.62 23.93 19.13
C SER A 230 -16.96 23.54 19.80
N SER A 231 -17.54 24.39 20.59
CA SER A 231 -18.89 24.18 21.16
C SER A 231 -20.02 24.39 20.12
N ILE A 232 -19.73 25.12 19.04
CA ILE A 232 -20.68 25.44 17.98
C ILE A 232 -20.44 24.59 16.73
N MET A 233 -19.17 24.23 16.46
CA MET A 233 -18.78 23.45 15.27
C MET A 233 -18.35 22.04 15.63
N ARG A 234 -19.00 21.04 15.07
CA ARG A 234 -18.76 19.59 15.32
C ARG A 234 -17.33 19.15 14.92
N TYR A 235 -16.71 19.82 13.95
CA TYR A 235 -15.42 19.43 13.37
C TYR A 235 -14.39 20.57 13.54
N ARG A 236 -13.15 20.22 13.90
CA ARG A 236 -12.04 21.17 14.11
C ARG A 236 -11.10 21.28 12.93
N SER A 237 -10.99 20.24 12.12
CA SER A 237 -10.20 20.21 10.88
C SER A 237 -11.04 19.68 9.73
N LEU A 238 -10.61 19.95 8.51
CA LEU A 238 -11.26 19.42 7.31
C LEU A 238 -11.15 17.89 7.26
N GLU A 239 -10.09 17.32 7.84
CA GLU A 239 -9.86 15.86 7.91
C GLU A 239 -10.96 15.13 8.71
N GLN A 240 -11.62 15.81 9.65
CA GLN A 240 -12.67 15.22 10.50
C GLN A 240 -14.04 15.13 9.79
N ILE A 241 -14.21 15.81 8.66
CA ILE A 241 -15.47 15.79 7.89
C ILE A 241 -15.59 14.47 7.13
N PRO A 242 -16.69 13.69 7.30
CA PRO A 242 -16.88 12.43 6.57
C PRO A 242 -16.78 12.62 5.06
N GLY A 243 -15.98 11.79 4.39
CA GLY A 243 -15.80 11.85 2.94
C GLY A 243 -14.88 12.96 2.43
N SER A 244 -14.41 13.85 3.30
CA SER A 244 -13.49 14.92 2.88
C SER A 244 -12.17 14.37 2.36
N LYS A 245 -11.61 13.36 3.02
CA LYS A 245 -10.34 12.70 2.65
C LYS A 245 -10.35 12.24 1.19
N GLU A 246 -11.42 11.55 0.78
CA GLU A 246 -11.56 10.98 -0.56
C GLU A 246 -11.74 12.09 -1.61
N ILE A 247 -12.48 13.15 -1.27
CA ILE A 247 -12.65 14.32 -2.14
C ILE A 247 -11.33 15.06 -2.31
N PHE A 248 -10.63 15.41 -1.23
CA PHE A 248 -9.36 16.12 -1.28
C PHE A 248 -8.27 15.32 -2.00
N TYR A 249 -8.22 14.03 -1.76
CA TYR A 249 -7.34 13.11 -2.47
C TYR A 249 -7.62 13.16 -3.99
N SER A 250 -8.88 13.11 -4.40
CA SER A 250 -9.27 13.11 -5.80
C SER A 250 -8.99 14.46 -6.47
N ILE A 251 -9.18 15.56 -5.76
CA ILE A 251 -8.81 16.91 -6.23
C ILE A 251 -7.28 16.98 -6.45
N ALA A 252 -6.47 16.50 -5.49
CA ALA A 252 -5.01 16.52 -5.62
C ALA A 252 -4.54 15.71 -6.84
N TRP A 253 -5.19 14.59 -7.15
CA TRP A 253 -4.92 13.82 -8.36
C TRP A 253 -5.31 14.57 -9.63
N ALA A 254 -6.51 15.16 -9.68
CA ALA A 254 -6.96 15.95 -10.83
C ALA A 254 -6.04 17.16 -11.07
N VAL A 255 -5.65 17.87 -10.03
CA VAL A 255 -4.69 18.97 -10.11
C VAL A 255 -3.36 18.52 -10.70
N SER A 256 -2.79 17.43 -10.16
CA SER A 256 -1.45 16.97 -10.54
C SER A 256 -1.41 16.34 -11.93
N THR A 257 -2.48 15.72 -12.40
CA THR A 257 -2.46 14.94 -13.65
C THR A 257 -3.21 15.61 -14.80
N VAL A 258 -4.13 16.54 -14.53
CA VAL A 258 -4.90 17.26 -15.55
C VAL A 258 -4.46 18.70 -15.70
N LEU A 259 -4.35 19.46 -14.57
CA LEU A 259 -4.02 20.87 -14.67
C LEU A 259 -2.58 21.12 -15.13
N ILE A 260 -1.63 20.23 -14.81
CA ILE A 260 -0.24 20.38 -15.25
C ILE A 260 -0.14 20.36 -16.79
N PRO A 261 -0.64 19.34 -17.52
CA PRO A 261 -0.66 19.36 -18.97
C PRO A 261 -1.45 20.54 -19.55
N PHE A 262 -2.59 20.90 -18.95
CA PHE A 262 -3.43 22.01 -19.39
C PHE A 262 -2.72 23.36 -19.27
N LEU A 263 -2.03 23.63 -18.17
CA LEU A 263 -1.27 24.86 -17.96
C LEU A 263 -0.03 24.95 -18.84
N GLY A 264 0.52 23.79 -19.22
CA GLY A 264 1.69 23.70 -20.10
C GLY A 264 1.38 23.81 -21.59
N THR A 265 0.12 24.07 -21.99
CA THR A 265 -0.28 24.25 -23.38
C THR A 265 -0.85 25.64 -23.65
N THR A 266 -0.71 26.08 -24.90
CA THR A 266 -1.34 27.32 -25.40
C THR A 266 -2.77 27.11 -25.89
N LYS A 267 -3.10 25.89 -26.34
CA LYS A 267 -4.45 25.54 -26.80
C LYS A 267 -5.29 25.12 -25.57
N LYS A 268 -6.28 25.97 -25.23
CA LYS A 268 -7.14 25.75 -24.07
C LYS A 268 -8.58 25.55 -24.53
N PHE A 269 -9.07 24.31 -24.39
CA PHE A 269 -10.46 23.98 -24.65
C PHE A 269 -11.13 23.58 -23.34
N ILE A 270 -12.05 24.42 -22.86
CA ILE A 270 -12.67 24.28 -21.53
C ILE A 270 -13.51 23.00 -21.38
N PRO A 271 -14.31 22.57 -22.37
CA PRO A 271 -15.06 21.31 -22.26
C PRO A 271 -14.17 20.08 -22.06
N SER A 272 -13.07 19.98 -22.81
CA SER A 272 -12.11 18.88 -22.61
C SER A 272 -11.48 18.91 -21.22
N LEU A 273 -11.21 20.09 -20.66
CA LEU A 273 -10.72 20.23 -19.30
C LEU A 273 -11.71 19.68 -18.27
N ALA A 274 -12.99 20.03 -18.41
CA ALA A 274 -14.04 19.55 -17.51
C ALA A 274 -14.18 18.02 -17.57
N ILE A 275 -14.15 17.43 -18.77
CA ILE A 275 -14.20 15.99 -18.97
C ILE A 275 -12.97 15.29 -18.33
N ALA A 276 -11.77 15.80 -18.58
CA ALA A 276 -10.55 15.24 -18.03
C ALA A 276 -10.51 15.32 -16.49
N ILE A 277 -10.96 16.44 -15.91
CA ILE A 277 -11.09 16.60 -14.45
C ILE A 277 -12.12 15.58 -13.91
N ALA A 278 -13.32 15.51 -14.51
CA ALA A 278 -14.35 14.59 -14.08
C ALA A 278 -13.88 13.12 -14.13
N PHE A 279 -13.16 12.75 -15.19
CA PHE A 279 -12.58 11.41 -15.35
C PHE A 279 -11.57 11.09 -14.24
N VAL A 280 -10.54 11.92 -14.07
CA VAL A 280 -9.49 11.67 -13.09
C VAL A 280 -10.04 11.74 -11.67
N PHE A 281 -10.89 12.72 -11.37
CA PHE A 281 -11.54 12.84 -10.07
C PHE A 281 -12.34 11.59 -9.73
N SER A 282 -13.20 11.12 -10.64
CA SER A 282 -14.03 9.94 -10.41
C SER A 282 -13.19 8.69 -10.20
N LEU A 283 -12.16 8.46 -11.02
CA LEU A 283 -11.28 7.31 -10.91
C LEU A 283 -10.51 7.30 -9.58
N SER A 284 -9.98 8.46 -9.18
CA SER A 284 -9.25 8.61 -7.93
C SER A 284 -10.17 8.48 -6.71
N PHE A 285 -11.39 8.99 -6.81
CA PHE A 285 -12.41 8.87 -5.77
C PHE A 285 -12.87 7.43 -5.58
N ILE A 286 -13.18 6.72 -6.69
CA ILE A 286 -13.51 5.29 -6.64
C ILE A 286 -12.38 4.50 -5.96
N ARG A 287 -11.14 4.76 -6.37
CA ARG A 287 -9.97 4.09 -5.76
C ARG A 287 -9.88 4.37 -4.26
N ALA A 288 -10.03 5.62 -3.83
CA ALA A 288 -9.94 5.99 -2.40
C ALA A 288 -11.03 5.29 -1.59
N VAL A 289 -12.29 5.37 -2.04
CA VAL A 289 -13.44 4.77 -1.34
C VAL A 289 -13.37 3.23 -1.31
N VAL A 290 -12.85 2.59 -2.36
CA VAL A 290 -12.63 1.12 -2.38
C VAL A 290 -11.61 0.72 -1.31
N LEU A 291 -10.54 1.49 -1.13
CA LEU A 291 -9.56 1.25 -0.06
C LEU A 291 -10.21 1.43 1.33
N ASP A 292 -11.04 2.44 1.51
CA ASP A 292 -11.75 2.65 2.78
C ASP A 292 -12.77 1.54 3.08
N ILE A 293 -13.39 0.94 2.06
CA ILE A 293 -14.23 -0.28 2.25
C ILE A 293 -13.39 -1.44 2.81
N ARG A 294 -12.16 -1.58 2.37
CA ARG A 294 -11.22 -2.60 2.89
C ARG A 294 -10.85 -2.31 4.34
N ASP A 295 -10.65 -1.03 4.68
CA ASP A 295 -10.04 -0.57 5.91
C ASP A 295 -11.07 -0.19 7.00
N ILE A 296 -12.37 -0.44 6.79
CA ILE A 296 -13.50 -0.07 7.70
C ILE A 296 -13.23 -0.42 9.16
N GLN A 297 -12.65 -1.60 9.45
CA GLN A 297 -12.45 -2.05 10.84
C GLN A 297 -11.35 -1.21 11.53
N GLY A 298 -10.22 -0.99 10.87
CA GLY A 298 -9.15 -0.18 11.41
C GLY A 298 -9.55 1.29 11.54
N ASP A 299 -10.27 1.83 10.57
CA ASP A 299 -10.74 3.22 10.60
C ASP A 299 -11.75 3.46 11.72
N ARG A 300 -12.63 2.48 12.04
CA ARG A 300 -13.51 2.56 13.22
C ARG A 300 -12.75 2.60 14.53
N ILE A 301 -11.69 1.79 14.67
CA ILE A 301 -10.86 1.78 15.89
C ILE A 301 -10.20 3.14 16.09
N LEU A 302 -9.80 3.80 15.00
CA LEU A 302 -9.17 5.13 15.01
C LEU A 302 -10.16 6.30 15.10
N GLY A 303 -11.47 6.02 15.13
CA GLY A 303 -12.50 7.07 15.16
C GLY A 303 -12.60 7.88 13.88
N LYS A 304 -12.14 7.35 12.73
CA LYS A 304 -12.23 8.03 11.43
C LYS A 304 -13.62 7.85 10.83
N GLU A 305 -14.19 8.95 10.35
CA GLU A 305 -15.49 8.96 9.68
C GLU A 305 -15.30 8.94 8.14
N THR A 306 -15.06 7.74 7.58
CA THR A 306 -14.98 7.53 6.12
C THR A 306 -16.37 7.30 5.51
N ILE A 307 -16.51 7.46 4.19
CA ILE A 307 -17.79 7.25 3.48
C ILE A 307 -18.41 5.88 3.80
N PRO A 308 -17.67 4.74 3.75
CA PRO A 308 -18.24 3.44 4.08
C PRO A 308 -18.72 3.32 5.54
N ILE A 309 -18.12 4.07 6.45
CA ILE A 309 -18.55 4.11 7.86
C ILE A 309 -19.83 4.95 8.02
N ALA A 310 -19.89 6.10 7.32
CA ALA A 310 -21.01 7.04 7.42
C ALA A 310 -22.31 6.51 6.79
N ILE A 311 -22.26 5.94 5.59
CA ILE A 311 -23.46 5.52 4.84
C ILE A 311 -23.62 3.99 4.74
N GLY A 312 -22.62 3.22 5.21
CA GLY A 312 -22.62 1.76 5.16
C GLY A 312 -22.09 1.19 3.85
N LYS A 313 -21.51 -0.03 3.93
CA LYS A 313 -20.81 -0.70 2.83
C LYS A 313 -21.65 -0.86 1.56
N GLU A 314 -22.92 -1.29 1.69
CA GLU A 314 -23.77 -1.58 0.51
C GLU A 314 -24.23 -0.30 -0.20
N LYS A 315 -24.53 0.77 0.53
CA LYS A 315 -24.85 2.07 -0.08
C LYS A 315 -23.62 2.66 -0.77
N THR A 316 -22.43 2.48 -0.18
CA THR A 316 -21.16 2.91 -0.78
C THR A 316 -20.91 2.20 -2.10
N LYS A 317 -21.11 0.88 -2.19
CA LYS A 317 -20.96 0.14 -3.46
C LYS A 317 -21.92 0.66 -4.55
N LYS A 318 -23.18 0.95 -4.18
CA LYS A 318 -24.15 1.55 -5.12
C LYS A 318 -23.69 2.91 -5.60
N LEU A 319 -23.18 3.78 -4.71
CA LEU A 319 -22.61 5.07 -5.07
C LEU A 319 -21.47 4.92 -6.08
N LEU A 320 -20.51 4.02 -5.81
CA LEU A 320 -19.39 3.77 -6.74
C LEU A 320 -19.86 3.25 -8.09
N PHE A 321 -20.86 2.37 -8.12
CA PHE A 321 -21.46 1.89 -9.38
C PHE A 321 -22.05 3.04 -10.20
N PHE A 322 -22.84 3.93 -9.59
CA PHE A 322 -23.39 5.09 -10.28
C PHE A 322 -22.31 6.03 -10.83
N ILE A 323 -21.27 6.33 -10.04
CA ILE A 323 -20.14 7.15 -10.50
C ILE A 323 -19.45 6.50 -11.70
N THR A 324 -19.22 5.18 -11.65
CA THR A 324 -18.57 4.43 -12.73
C THR A 324 -19.39 4.48 -14.02
N VAL A 325 -20.69 4.27 -13.93
CA VAL A 325 -21.59 4.33 -15.09
C VAL A 325 -21.66 5.75 -15.65
N SER A 326 -21.79 6.77 -14.78
CA SER A 326 -21.87 8.18 -15.20
C SER A 326 -20.63 8.62 -15.97
N ILE A 327 -19.42 8.24 -15.48
CA ILE A 327 -18.18 8.60 -16.17
C ILE A 327 -18.00 7.83 -17.48
N ALA A 328 -18.44 6.57 -17.54
CA ALA A 328 -18.42 5.79 -18.77
C ALA A 328 -19.32 6.41 -19.86
N ILE A 329 -20.53 6.84 -19.49
CA ILE A 329 -21.43 7.55 -20.39
C ILE A 329 -20.82 8.88 -20.86
N LEU A 330 -20.25 9.67 -19.92
CA LEU A 330 -19.63 10.95 -20.24
C LEU A 330 -18.51 10.78 -21.28
N LEU A 331 -17.65 9.79 -21.10
CA LEU A 331 -16.56 9.49 -22.02
C LEU A 331 -17.09 9.02 -23.40
N SER A 332 -18.11 8.17 -23.42
CA SER A 332 -18.70 7.68 -24.68
C SER A 332 -19.37 8.79 -25.52
N VAL A 333 -19.86 9.85 -24.86
CA VAL A 333 -20.49 10.99 -25.57
C VAL A 333 -19.44 12.03 -26.00
N SER A 334 -18.27 12.02 -25.36
CA SER A 334 -17.21 13.00 -25.62
C SER A 334 -16.22 12.56 -26.73
N THR A 335 -16.26 11.28 -27.14
CA THR A 335 -15.50 10.74 -28.27
C THR A 335 -16.28 10.83 -29.56
#